data_69bc38fee30560e76e7e6b286ebb4c85
#
_entry.id   69bc38fee30560e76e7e6b286ebb4c85
#
_cell.length_a   1.000
_cell.length_b   1.000
_cell.length_c   1.000
_cell.angle_alpha   90.00
_cell.angle_beta   90.00
_cell.angle_gamma   90.00
#
_symmetry.space_group_name_H-M   'P 1'
#
loop_
_entity.id
_entity.type
_entity.pdbx_description
1 polymer ?
#
loop_
_entity_poly.entity_id
_entity_poly.type
_entity_poly.pdbx_seq_one_letter_code
_entity_poly.pdbx_strand_id
1 'polypeptide(L)'
;MAKAGDYEPIEINAYFRSHTHLPIWEILDKAGFWDQVAIKVNFEYCDSSSEAEAALFDGRVDLVSGNHISPYALVAKGKPIVSLASPTNGVSDRLVSREPVGSVAQIRGKRIVDTTVADQGGGYNHIRGNHMLYVLEAGLELTDVQWVEVADRMSSEFRTAQFHAMKEAEGDATFVTGDTQKYEQAGFSVLQLPRLPMINGPTLTTTVTVLNKYDRFGERLVLAQVLGIHYARTHREETEKLLEDLKQREPEARGVSYNSVAKLLAKPYPDHQAVANAYRLCCMKAPEAKEVSPLALWDLHFLRQLDNSGFIDRLYEGR
;
A
#
# COMPACT_ATOMS: atom_id res chain seq x y z
N MET A 1 27.98 -7.68 7.65
CA MET A 1 26.77 -7.05 8.19
C MET A 1 26.96 -6.82 9.68
N ALA A 2 26.49 -5.69 10.17
CA ALA A 2 26.47 -5.40 11.59
C ALA A 2 25.61 -6.43 12.34
N LYS A 3 26.04 -6.83 13.55
CA LYS A 3 25.26 -7.68 14.45
C LYS A 3 24.40 -6.81 15.36
N ALA A 4 23.38 -7.37 15.99
CA ALA A 4 22.49 -6.62 16.89
C ALA A 4 23.22 -5.77 17.96
N GLY A 5 24.42 -6.15 18.36
CA GLY A 5 25.26 -5.36 19.29
C GLY A 5 26.03 -4.19 18.69
N ASP A 6 25.93 -3.98 17.37
CA ASP A 6 26.67 -2.93 16.65
C ASP A 6 25.85 -1.63 16.51
N TYR A 7 24.57 -1.60 16.93
CA TYR A 7 23.68 -0.46 16.83
C TYR A 7 23.35 0.15 18.19
N GLU A 8 23.34 1.45 18.27
CA GLU A 8 22.76 2.14 19.43
C GLU A 8 21.23 1.96 19.44
N PRO A 9 20.61 1.59 20.57
CA PRO A 9 19.16 1.48 20.68
C PRO A 9 18.48 2.83 20.43
N ILE A 10 17.41 2.80 19.63
CA ILE A 10 16.55 3.97 19.38
C ILE A 10 15.10 3.61 19.56
N GLU A 11 14.31 4.60 19.95
CA GLU A 11 12.85 4.52 19.97
C GLU A 11 12.29 5.49 18.94
N ILE A 12 11.36 5.00 18.10
CA ILE A 12 10.74 5.78 17.03
C ILE A 12 9.22 5.69 17.12
N ASN A 13 8.57 6.74 16.66
CA ASN A 13 7.12 6.75 16.44
C ASN A 13 6.84 6.55 14.95
N ALA A 14 5.80 5.78 14.63
CA ALA A 14 5.43 5.47 13.27
C ALA A 14 3.92 5.45 13.06
N TYR A 15 3.48 5.91 11.89
CA TYR A 15 2.10 5.75 11.46
C TYR A 15 1.97 4.62 10.44
N PHE A 16 0.88 3.83 10.55
CA PHE A 16 0.46 2.94 9.48
C PHE A 16 -0.85 3.43 8.86
N ARG A 17 -0.91 3.38 7.51
CA ARG A 17 -1.99 3.95 6.70
C ARG A 17 -3.12 2.97 6.40
N SER A 18 -2.98 1.71 6.76
CA SER A 18 -4.00 0.68 6.57
C SER A 18 -3.76 -0.47 7.53
N HIS A 19 -4.82 -1.01 8.11
CA HIS A 19 -4.74 -2.22 8.94
C HIS A 19 -4.18 -3.43 8.18
N THR A 20 -4.20 -3.41 6.84
CA THR A 20 -3.52 -4.42 6.01
C THR A 20 -2.00 -4.37 6.08
N HIS A 21 -1.41 -3.32 6.67
CA HIS A 21 0.03 -3.22 6.91
C HIS A 21 0.46 -3.86 8.23
N LEU A 22 -0.45 -3.99 9.20
CA LEU A 22 -0.14 -4.55 10.52
C LEU A 22 0.53 -5.92 10.48
N PRO A 23 0.16 -6.87 9.60
CA PRO A 23 0.78 -8.18 9.56
C PRO A 23 2.29 -8.21 9.51
N ILE A 24 2.90 -7.38 8.65
CA ILE A 24 4.36 -7.36 8.56
C ILE A 24 4.98 -6.73 9.82
N TRP A 25 4.36 -5.69 10.35
CA TRP A 25 4.84 -5.03 11.57
C TRP A 25 4.72 -5.93 12.80
N GLU A 26 3.63 -6.69 12.91
CA GLU A 26 3.44 -7.70 13.95
C GLU A 26 4.52 -8.79 13.88
N ILE A 27 4.85 -9.27 12.67
CA ILE A 27 5.92 -10.25 12.47
C ILE A 27 7.28 -9.66 12.89
N LEU A 28 7.57 -8.41 12.53
CA LEU A 28 8.82 -7.76 12.91
C LEU A 28 8.95 -7.65 14.44
N ASP A 29 7.87 -7.34 15.12
CA ASP A 29 7.83 -7.21 16.57
C ASP A 29 7.95 -8.59 17.26
N LYS A 30 7.04 -9.51 16.95
CA LYS A 30 6.95 -10.80 17.66
C LYS A 30 8.04 -11.79 17.30
N ALA A 31 8.63 -11.71 16.12
CA ALA A 31 9.79 -12.52 15.75
C ALA A 31 11.14 -11.84 16.13
N GLY A 32 11.10 -10.69 16.81
CA GLY A 32 12.27 -10.01 17.37
C GLY A 32 13.18 -9.34 16.32
N PHE A 33 12.66 -9.00 15.14
CA PHE A 33 13.46 -8.35 14.10
C PHE A 33 13.74 -6.88 14.42
N TRP A 34 12.84 -6.20 15.13
CA TRP A 34 13.12 -4.87 15.65
C TRP A 34 14.26 -4.86 16.67
N ASP A 35 14.32 -5.86 17.54
CA ASP A 35 15.41 -6.01 18.51
C ASP A 35 16.75 -6.30 17.82
N GLN A 36 16.73 -7.09 16.74
CA GLN A 36 17.95 -7.38 15.95
C GLN A 36 18.57 -6.13 15.34
N VAL A 37 17.76 -5.12 15.05
CA VAL A 37 18.22 -3.83 14.52
C VAL A 37 18.23 -2.72 15.57
N ALA A 38 18.03 -3.06 16.84
CA ALA A 38 17.99 -2.17 18.01
C ALA A 38 17.03 -0.97 17.82
N ILE A 39 15.84 -1.22 17.29
CA ILE A 39 14.76 -0.23 17.12
C ILE A 39 13.56 -0.68 17.95
N LYS A 40 13.04 0.21 18.79
CA LYS A 40 11.71 0.10 19.38
C LYS A 40 10.76 0.97 18.60
N VAL A 41 9.64 0.41 18.13
CA VAL A 41 8.67 1.13 17.29
C VAL A 41 7.33 1.25 18.00
N ASN A 42 6.81 2.47 18.11
CA ASN A 42 5.46 2.75 18.55
C ASN A 42 4.60 3.03 17.31
N PHE A 43 3.71 2.10 16.94
CA PHE A 43 2.84 2.25 15.78
C PHE A 43 1.47 2.76 16.16
N GLU A 44 0.99 3.78 15.42
CA GLU A 44 -0.36 4.30 15.52
C GLU A 44 -1.04 4.32 14.13
N TYR A 45 -2.36 4.16 14.11
CA TYR A 45 -3.15 4.27 12.90
C TYR A 45 -3.38 5.72 12.51
N CYS A 46 -3.18 6.04 11.22
CA CYS A 46 -3.47 7.35 10.66
C CYS A 46 -4.05 7.19 9.25
N ASP A 47 -5.31 7.52 9.04
CA ASP A 47 -5.98 7.41 7.74
C ASP A 47 -5.77 8.61 6.82
N SER A 48 -5.30 9.74 7.35
CA SER A 48 -5.06 10.97 6.58
C SER A 48 -3.63 11.06 6.04
N SER A 49 -3.47 11.17 4.71
CA SER A 49 -2.15 11.38 4.07
C SER A 49 -1.52 12.68 4.52
N SER A 50 -2.30 13.76 4.56
CA SER A 50 -1.79 15.10 4.96
C SER A 50 -1.37 15.13 6.41
N GLU A 51 -2.10 14.45 7.31
CA GLU A 51 -1.73 14.35 8.73
C GLU A 51 -0.44 13.54 8.90
N ALA A 52 -0.32 12.40 8.19
CA ALA A 52 0.89 11.58 8.24
C ALA A 52 2.12 12.35 7.73
N GLU A 53 1.96 13.13 6.66
CA GLU A 53 3.02 13.98 6.10
C GLU A 53 3.38 15.13 7.06
N ALA A 54 2.38 15.81 7.62
CA ALA A 54 2.61 16.85 8.63
C ALA A 54 3.37 16.27 9.84
N ALA A 55 2.96 15.10 10.33
CA ALA A 55 3.61 14.42 11.45
C ALA A 55 5.09 14.08 11.19
N LEU A 56 5.43 13.67 9.94
CA LEU A 56 6.83 13.47 9.54
C LEU A 56 7.65 14.76 9.55
N PHE A 57 7.08 15.88 9.05
CA PHE A 57 7.80 17.15 9.01
C PHE A 57 7.91 17.83 10.36
N ASP A 58 6.92 17.65 11.23
CA ASP A 58 6.89 18.17 12.59
C ASP A 58 7.73 17.33 13.58
N GLY A 59 8.23 16.16 13.12
CA GLY A 59 8.99 15.22 13.94
C GLY A 59 8.16 14.47 14.99
N ARG A 60 6.83 14.42 14.84
CA ARG A 60 5.94 13.62 15.70
C ARG A 60 6.06 12.14 15.40
N VAL A 61 6.34 11.81 14.14
CA VAL A 61 6.68 10.44 13.72
C VAL A 61 7.96 10.45 12.87
N ASP A 62 8.67 9.33 12.91
CA ASP A 62 9.92 9.11 12.16
C ASP A 62 9.69 8.26 10.91
N LEU A 63 8.59 7.53 10.85
CA LEU A 63 8.26 6.60 9.77
C LEU A 63 6.76 6.60 9.47
N VAL A 64 6.39 6.51 8.19
CA VAL A 64 5.03 6.22 7.75
C VAL A 64 5.04 4.95 6.90
N SER A 65 4.21 3.98 7.27
CA SER A 65 3.95 2.78 6.49
C SER A 65 2.80 3.03 5.52
N GLY A 66 3.10 3.01 4.24
CA GLY A 66 2.18 3.43 3.18
C GLY A 66 2.37 4.91 2.82
N ASN A 67 1.57 5.59 2.16
CA ASN A 67 1.73 6.96 1.67
C ASN A 67 2.70 7.08 0.48
N HIS A 68 2.24 6.68 -0.68
CA HIS A 68 3.07 6.55 -1.88
C HIS A 68 2.47 7.26 -3.11
N ILE A 69 1.45 8.11 -2.95
CA ILE A 69 0.87 8.92 -4.04
C ILE A 69 1.16 10.41 -3.80
N SER A 70 0.68 10.99 -2.70
CA SER A 70 0.84 12.42 -2.39
C SER A 70 2.29 12.90 -2.22
N PRO A 71 3.27 12.07 -1.79
CA PRO A 71 4.64 12.53 -1.59
C PRO A 71 5.32 13.14 -2.83
N TYR A 72 4.94 12.76 -4.05
CA TYR A 72 5.52 13.37 -5.25
C TYR A 72 5.27 14.88 -5.34
N ALA A 73 4.10 15.34 -4.93
CA ALA A 73 3.80 16.78 -4.85
C ALA A 73 4.65 17.49 -3.78
N LEU A 74 5.01 16.79 -2.71
CA LEU A 74 5.89 17.33 -1.66
C LEU A 74 7.33 17.42 -2.14
N VAL A 75 7.81 16.40 -2.86
CA VAL A 75 9.15 16.45 -3.49
C VAL A 75 9.24 17.62 -4.47
N ALA A 76 8.21 17.86 -5.28
CA ALA A 76 8.16 19.02 -6.18
C ALA A 76 8.21 20.38 -5.44
N LYS A 77 7.72 20.42 -4.20
CA LYS A 77 7.82 21.60 -3.30
C LYS A 77 9.14 21.66 -2.51
N GLY A 78 10.12 20.80 -2.84
CA GLY A 78 11.41 20.75 -2.17
C GLY A 78 11.37 20.16 -0.75
N LYS A 79 10.33 19.43 -0.38
CA LYS A 79 10.24 18.76 0.91
C LYS A 79 11.13 17.50 0.91
N PRO A 80 11.89 17.25 1.99
CA PRO A 80 12.88 16.16 2.04
C PRO A 80 12.26 14.80 2.38
N ILE A 81 11.14 14.43 1.72
CA ILE A 81 10.48 13.14 1.93
C ILE A 81 11.04 12.08 0.98
N VAL A 82 11.20 10.86 1.48
CA VAL A 82 11.76 9.73 0.71
C VAL A 82 11.05 8.41 1.05
N SER A 83 10.98 7.51 0.08
CA SER A 83 10.54 6.12 0.25
C SER A 83 11.70 5.16 0.01
N LEU A 84 11.88 4.17 0.90
CA LEU A 84 13.05 3.30 0.95
C LEU A 84 12.81 1.91 0.35
N ALA A 85 11.56 1.44 0.36
CA ALA A 85 11.21 0.11 -0.11
C ALA A 85 9.72 0.00 -0.46
N SER A 86 9.40 -0.89 -1.40
CA SER A 86 8.04 -1.22 -1.81
C SER A 86 7.86 -2.74 -1.87
N PRO A 87 7.32 -3.37 -0.82
CA PRO A 87 7.16 -4.82 -0.78
C PRO A 87 6.00 -5.34 -1.65
N THR A 88 5.14 -4.46 -2.17
CA THR A 88 4.01 -4.81 -3.05
C THR A 88 3.86 -3.80 -4.17
N ASN A 89 3.85 -4.31 -5.42
CA ASN A 89 3.82 -3.49 -6.63
C ASN A 89 2.62 -3.83 -7.54
N GLY A 90 1.46 -4.09 -6.97
CA GLY A 90 0.28 -4.31 -7.79
C GLY A 90 -0.96 -4.69 -7.00
N VAL A 91 -2.09 -4.34 -7.57
CA VAL A 91 -3.41 -4.67 -7.06
C VAL A 91 -4.15 -5.55 -8.06
N SER A 92 -5.12 -6.32 -7.58
CA SER A 92 -5.96 -7.17 -8.42
C SER A 92 -7.40 -6.95 -8.02
N ASP A 93 -8.16 -6.34 -8.92
CA ASP A 93 -9.57 -6.11 -8.75
C ASP A 93 -10.38 -6.94 -9.76
N ARG A 94 -11.66 -6.97 -9.55
CA ARG A 94 -12.64 -7.55 -10.45
C ARG A 94 -13.62 -6.47 -10.86
N LEU A 95 -14.03 -6.50 -12.11
CA LEU A 95 -15.15 -5.69 -12.57
C LEU A 95 -16.43 -6.52 -12.43
N VAL A 96 -17.31 -6.05 -11.59
CA VAL A 96 -18.65 -6.62 -11.39
C VAL A 96 -19.65 -5.80 -12.18
N SER A 97 -20.52 -6.42 -12.96
CA SER A 97 -21.47 -5.72 -13.83
C SER A 97 -22.82 -6.44 -13.89
N ARG A 98 -23.89 -5.66 -14.16
CA ARG A 98 -25.23 -6.21 -14.37
C ARG A 98 -25.30 -7.07 -15.62
N GLU A 99 -24.76 -6.56 -16.72
CA GLU A 99 -24.63 -7.27 -17.99
C GLU A 99 -23.20 -7.80 -18.13
N PRO A 100 -23.01 -8.99 -18.70
CA PRO A 100 -21.69 -9.52 -18.96
C PRO A 100 -20.86 -8.55 -19.82
N VAL A 101 -19.62 -8.30 -19.37
CA VAL A 101 -18.62 -7.53 -20.11
C VAL A 101 -17.35 -8.35 -20.26
N GLY A 102 -16.72 -8.28 -21.42
CA GLY A 102 -15.46 -8.98 -21.72
C GLY A 102 -14.21 -8.12 -21.51
N SER A 103 -14.39 -6.81 -21.28
CA SER A 103 -13.29 -5.87 -21.02
C SER A 103 -13.79 -4.62 -20.33
N VAL A 104 -12.86 -3.88 -19.68
CA VAL A 104 -13.18 -2.57 -19.08
C VAL A 104 -13.63 -1.56 -20.12
N ALA A 105 -13.16 -1.62 -21.36
CA ALA A 105 -13.61 -0.69 -22.42
C ALA A 105 -15.13 -0.72 -22.68
N GLN A 106 -15.80 -1.83 -22.34
CA GLN A 106 -17.26 -1.96 -22.52
C GLN A 106 -18.11 -1.25 -21.46
N ILE A 107 -17.47 -0.63 -20.45
CA ILE A 107 -18.22 0.20 -19.49
C ILE A 107 -18.40 1.65 -19.94
N ARG A 108 -18.01 2.00 -21.17
CA ARG A 108 -18.26 3.33 -21.75
C ARG A 108 -19.75 3.70 -21.64
N GLY A 109 -20.03 4.88 -21.11
CA GLY A 109 -21.39 5.39 -20.86
C GLY A 109 -22.11 4.77 -19.65
N LYS A 110 -21.51 3.80 -18.97
CA LYS A 110 -22.12 3.12 -17.82
C LYS A 110 -21.92 3.92 -16.53
N ARG A 111 -22.82 3.69 -15.56
CA ARG A 111 -22.74 4.20 -14.20
C ARG A 111 -21.89 3.25 -13.37
N ILE A 112 -20.82 3.78 -12.80
CA ILE A 112 -19.85 3.01 -12.01
C ILE A 112 -19.99 3.38 -10.54
N VAL A 113 -20.49 2.44 -9.72
CA VAL A 113 -20.58 2.60 -8.27
C VAL A 113 -19.18 2.52 -7.66
N ASP A 114 -18.78 3.54 -6.91
CA ASP A 114 -17.46 3.61 -6.30
C ASP A 114 -17.46 4.44 -5.01
N THR A 115 -16.34 4.42 -4.34
CA THR A 115 -16.06 5.29 -3.19
C THR A 115 -15.88 6.75 -3.63
N THR A 116 -15.89 7.66 -2.67
CA THR A 116 -15.63 9.08 -2.90
C THR A 116 -14.25 9.31 -3.53
N VAL A 117 -14.13 10.33 -4.37
CA VAL A 117 -12.85 10.71 -5.02
C VAL A 117 -11.85 11.25 -4.00
N ALA A 118 -12.34 12.06 -3.07
CA ALA A 118 -11.49 12.72 -2.08
C ALA A 118 -11.17 11.78 -0.91
N ASP A 119 -9.91 11.66 -0.60
CA ASP A 119 -9.43 11.25 0.70
C ASP A 119 -9.54 12.46 1.67
N GLN A 120 -9.76 12.22 2.95
CA GLN A 120 -9.74 13.22 4.01
C GLN A 120 -8.32 13.80 4.16
N GLY A 121 -7.92 14.69 3.33
CA GLY A 121 -6.56 15.26 3.31
C GLY A 121 -6.12 15.68 1.93
N GLY A 122 -7.03 15.59 0.99
CA GLY A 122 -6.84 16.19 -0.32
C GLY A 122 -6.14 15.29 -1.35
N GLY A 123 -5.72 14.04 -1.03
CA GLY A 123 -5.23 13.05 -1.97
C GLY A 123 -6.35 12.32 -2.73
N TYR A 124 -6.06 11.62 -3.82
CA TYR A 124 -6.98 10.62 -4.34
C TYR A 124 -7.07 9.47 -3.33
N ASN A 125 -8.30 9.07 -3.05
CA ASN A 125 -8.54 7.79 -2.45
C ASN A 125 -7.82 6.71 -3.29
N HIS A 126 -6.95 5.94 -2.66
CA HIS A 126 -6.12 4.95 -3.35
C HIS A 126 -6.97 3.89 -4.10
N ILE A 127 -8.11 3.47 -3.54
CA ILE A 127 -9.04 2.53 -4.18
C ILE A 127 -9.63 3.17 -5.43
N ARG A 128 -10.19 4.38 -5.31
CA ARG A 128 -10.73 5.12 -6.45
C ARG A 128 -9.66 5.38 -7.51
N GLY A 129 -8.44 5.73 -7.09
CA GLY A 129 -7.30 5.92 -8.00
C GLY A 129 -7.00 4.67 -8.84
N ASN A 130 -7.01 3.49 -8.23
CA ASN A 130 -6.83 2.23 -8.95
C ASN A 130 -7.92 2.01 -10.00
N HIS A 131 -9.18 2.26 -9.65
CA HIS A 131 -10.30 2.10 -10.58
C HIS A 131 -10.22 3.10 -11.75
N MET A 132 -9.82 4.34 -11.48
CA MET A 132 -9.55 5.34 -12.52
C MET A 132 -8.43 4.87 -13.47
N LEU A 133 -7.36 4.26 -12.95
CA LEU A 133 -6.29 3.72 -13.78
C LEU A 133 -6.78 2.57 -14.66
N TYR A 134 -7.62 1.65 -14.16
CA TYR A 134 -8.20 0.61 -15.02
C TYR A 134 -9.03 1.19 -16.17
N VAL A 135 -9.79 2.26 -15.92
CA VAL A 135 -10.55 2.97 -16.96
C VAL A 135 -9.60 3.57 -18.01
N LEU A 136 -8.54 4.26 -17.55
CA LEU A 136 -7.56 4.89 -18.45
C LEU A 136 -6.73 3.87 -19.24
N GLU A 137 -6.32 2.75 -18.61
CA GLU A 137 -5.59 1.67 -19.29
C GLU A 137 -6.44 0.95 -20.35
N ALA A 138 -7.76 0.98 -20.19
CA ALA A 138 -8.71 0.46 -21.21
C ALA A 138 -8.92 1.41 -22.39
N GLY A 139 -8.22 2.54 -22.46
CA GLY A 139 -8.36 3.54 -23.52
C GLY A 139 -9.62 4.40 -23.40
N LEU A 140 -10.17 4.51 -22.20
CA LEU A 140 -11.28 5.39 -21.87
C LEU A 140 -10.77 6.67 -21.20
N GLU A 141 -11.53 7.76 -21.36
CA GLU A 141 -11.39 8.93 -20.51
C GLU A 141 -12.21 8.76 -19.23
N LEU A 142 -11.85 9.43 -18.13
CA LEU A 142 -12.63 9.34 -16.88
C LEU A 142 -14.05 9.89 -17.01
N THR A 143 -14.29 10.74 -17.99
CA THR A 143 -15.59 11.29 -18.38
C THR A 143 -16.41 10.37 -19.28
N ASP A 144 -15.82 9.28 -19.78
CA ASP A 144 -16.53 8.24 -20.54
C ASP A 144 -17.43 7.37 -19.66
N VAL A 145 -17.32 7.49 -18.35
CA VAL A 145 -18.16 6.77 -17.38
C VAL A 145 -18.81 7.75 -16.41
N GLN A 146 -19.96 7.36 -15.85
CA GLN A 146 -20.65 8.14 -14.83
C GLN A 146 -20.36 7.56 -13.45
N TRP A 147 -19.61 8.27 -12.62
CA TRP A 147 -19.27 7.80 -11.30
C TRP A 147 -20.40 8.06 -10.30
N VAL A 148 -20.83 7.00 -9.60
CA VAL A 148 -21.83 7.05 -8.54
C VAL A 148 -21.12 6.81 -7.21
N GLU A 149 -20.95 7.85 -6.43
CA GLU A 149 -20.25 7.80 -5.14
C GLU A 149 -21.24 7.41 -4.03
N VAL A 150 -20.93 6.36 -3.28
CA VAL A 150 -21.86 5.82 -2.26
C VAL A 150 -21.38 5.99 -0.83
N ALA A 151 -20.10 5.90 -0.54
CA ALA A 151 -19.53 6.08 0.80
C ALA A 151 -18.02 6.29 0.72
N ASP A 152 -17.43 6.85 1.78
CA ASP A 152 -15.98 6.87 1.93
C ASP A 152 -15.45 5.44 2.11
N ARG A 153 -14.33 5.14 1.50
CA ARG A 153 -13.65 3.83 1.58
C ARG A 153 -13.30 3.40 3.01
N MET A 154 -13.05 4.39 3.88
CA MET A 154 -12.70 4.18 5.29
C MET A 154 -13.93 3.85 6.13
N SER A 155 -15.14 4.10 5.62
CA SER A 155 -16.36 3.63 6.24
C SER A 155 -16.44 2.11 6.20
N SER A 156 -16.70 1.47 7.34
CA SER A 156 -17.02 0.04 7.42
C SER A 156 -18.24 -0.33 6.55
N GLU A 157 -19.05 0.67 6.21
CA GLU A 157 -20.26 0.55 5.41
C GLU A 157 -20.00 0.58 3.90
N PHE A 158 -18.82 1.03 3.44
CA PHE A 158 -18.56 1.20 2.01
C PHE A 158 -18.91 -0.04 1.18
N ARG A 159 -18.42 -1.21 1.57
CA ARG A 159 -18.67 -2.46 0.83
C ARG A 159 -20.15 -2.88 0.85
N THR A 160 -20.85 -2.51 1.89
CA THR A 160 -22.30 -2.76 2.02
C THR A 160 -23.06 -1.78 1.15
N ALA A 161 -22.76 -0.49 1.22
CA ALA A 161 -23.34 0.57 0.39
C ALA A 161 -23.11 0.31 -1.10
N GLN A 162 -21.89 -0.08 -1.49
CA GLN A 162 -21.54 -0.44 -2.85
C GLN A 162 -22.40 -1.60 -3.37
N PHE A 163 -22.57 -2.66 -2.59
CA PHE A 163 -23.40 -3.81 -2.95
C PHE A 163 -24.88 -3.43 -3.05
N HIS A 164 -25.40 -2.61 -2.13
CA HIS A 164 -26.79 -2.14 -2.15
C HIS A 164 -27.05 -1.27 -3.39
N ALA A 165 -26.20 -0.29 -3.69
CA ALA A 165 -26.33 0.55 -4.87
C ALA A 165 -26.38 -0.29 -6.17
N MET A 166 -25.56 -1.35 -6.24
CA MET A 166 -25.62 -2.30 -7.36
C MET A 166 -26.96 -3.03 -7.39
N LYS A 167 -27.51 -3.48 -6.26
CA LYS A 167 -28.80 -4.18 -6.20
C LYS A 167 -29.98 -3.27 -6.60
N GLU A 168 -30.00 -2.04 -6.09
CA GLU A 168 -31.05 -1.05 -6.35
C GLU A 168 -30.95 -0.40 -7.74
N ALA A 169 -30.05 -0.89 -8.60
CA ALA A 169 -29.83 -0.37 -9.96
C ALA A 169 -29.39 1.11 -10.00
N GLU A 170 -28.75 1.61 -8.97
CA GLU A 170 -28.11 2.93 -8.97
C GLU A 170 -26.88 2.98 -9.88
N GLY A 171 -26.23 1.82 -10.09
CA GLY A 171 -25.11 1.64 -11.00
C GLY A 171 -25.22 0.41 -11.89
N ASP A 172 -24.43 0.41 -12.95
CA ASP A 172 -24.38 -0.65 -13.95
C ASP A 172 -23.18 -1.58 -13.72
N ALA A 173 -22.10 -1.07 -13.13
CA ALA A 173 -20.91 -1.82 -12.78
C ALA A 173 -20.21 -1.23 -11.53
N THR A 174 -19.28 -2.00 -10.99
CA THR A 174 -18.41 -1.59 -9.89
C THR A 174 -17.11 -2.38 -9.89
N PHE A 175 -16.03 -1.82 -9.33
CA PHE A 175 -14.78 -2.53 -9.11
C PHE A 175 -14.73 -3.10 -7.69
N VAL A 176 -14.28 -4.34 -7.54
CA VAL A 176 -14.26 -5.04 -6.26
C VAL A 176 -12.89 -5.67 -6.02
N THR A 177 -12.27 -5.32 -4.90
CA THR A 177 -11.08 -6.01 -4.40
C THR A 177 -11.51 -7.15 -3.47
N GLY A 178 -10.98 -8.36 -3.69
CA GLY A 178 -11.27 -9.52 -2.84
C GLY A 178 -12.46 -10.35 -3.30
N ASP A 179 -13.28 -10.82 -2.35
CA ASP A 179 -14.37 -11.77 -2.60
C ASP A 179 -15.55 -11.14 -3.35
N THR A 180 -16.02 -11.81 -4.40
CA THR A 180 -17.16 -11.40 -5.24
C THR A 180 -18.37 -12.32 -5.11
N GLN A 181 -18.31 -13.36 -4.26
CA GLN A 181 -19.34 -14.39 -4.16
C GLN A 181 -20.75 -13.81 -3.95
N LYS A 182 -20.90 -12.79 -3.09
CA LYS A 182 -22.19 -12.14 -2.86
C LYS A 182 -22.79 -11.48 -4.11
N TYR A 183 -21.94 -10.99 -5.03
CA TYR A 183 -22.36 -10.40 -6.30
C TYR A 183 -22.78 -11.50 -7.28
N GLU A 184 -22.01 -12.58 -7.37
CA GLU A 184 -22.33 -13.74 -8.24
C GLU A 184 -23.66 -14.39 -7.79
N GLN A 185 -23.87 -14.57 -6.49
CA GLN A 185 -25.12 -15.05 -5.93
C GLN A 185 -26.32 -14.13 -6.20
N ALA A 186 -26.08 -12.83 -6.33
CA ALA A 186 -27.09 -11.84 -6.71
C ALA A 186 -27.31 -11.72 -8.23
N GLY A 187 -26.63 -12.56 -9.05
CA GLY A 187 -26.79 -12.63 -10.51
C GLY A 187 -25.93 -11.63 -11.29
N PHE A 188 -24.97 -10.98 -10.67
CA PHE A 188 -24.03 -10.12 -11.40
C PHE A 188 -22.95 -10.92 -12.10
N SER A 189 -22.48 -10.43 -13.24
CA SER A 189 -21.31 -10.95 -13.96
C SER A 189 -20.02 -10.41 -13.33
N VAL A 190 -19.00 -11.25 -13.27
CA VAL A 190 -17.69 -10.91 -12.72
C VAL A 190 -16.60 -11.13 -13.76
N LEU A 191 -15.88 -10.08 -14.10
CA LEU A 191 -14.71 -10.11 -14.97
C LEU A 191 -13.46 -9.97 -14.11
N GLN A 192 -12.57 -10.98 -14.15
CA GLN A 192 -11.25 -10.87 -13.53
C GLN A 192 -10.39 -9.90 -14.34
N LEU A 193 -9.88 -8.85 -13.68
CA LEU A 193 -9.03 -7.87 -14.32
C LEU A 193 -7.55 -8.29 -14.29
N PRO A 194 -6.74 -7.84 -15.25
CA PRO A 194 -5.29 -7.94 -15.16
C PRO A 194 -4.79 -7.26 -13.87
N ARG A 195 -3.67 -7.76 -13.34
CA ARG A 195 -3.02 -7.09 -12.21
C ARG A 195 -2.58 -5.70 -12.63
N LEU A 196 -3.07 -4.68 -11.94
CA LEU A 196 -2.67 -3.28 -12.15
C LEU A 196 -1.33 -3.05 -11.43
N PRO A 197 -0.26 -2.66 -12.15
CA PRO A 197 0.97 -2.21 -11.51
C PRO A 197 0.68 -0.97 -10.66
N MET A 198 0.85 -1.07 -9.34
CA MET A 198 0.58 0.03 -8.42
C MET A 198 1.38 -0.16 -7.13
N ILE A 199 2.06 0.89 -6.69
CA ILE A 199 2.69 0.88 -5.36
C ILE A 199 1.58 0.71 -4.33
N ASN A 200 1.73 -0.29 -3.48
CA ASN A 200 0.71 -0.64 -2.48
C ASN A 200 1.37 -1.22 -1.22
N GLY A 201 0.59 -1.29 -0.13
CA GLY A 201 1.01 -1.97 1.09
C GLY A 201 2.03 -1.18 1.92
N PRO A 202 2.81 -1.88 2.75
CA PRO A 202 3.66 -1.30 3.78
C PRO A 202 4.99 -0.77 3.23
N THR A 203 4.95 0.29 2.39
CA THR A 203 6.14 1.04 1.99
C THR A 203 6.79 1.69 3.21
N LEU A 204 8.11 1.90 3.16
CA LEU A 204 8.85 2.64 4.19
C LEU A 204 9.03 4.08 3.72
N THR A 205 8.24 5.01 4.26
CA THR A 205 8.31 6.44 3.92
C THR A 205 8.78 7.25 5.14
N THR A 206 9.82 8.05 4.96
CA THR A 206 10.44 8.88 5.99
C THR A 206 10.95 10.19 5.39
N THR A 207 11.78 10.94 6.11
CA THR A 207 12.43 12.14 5.58
C THR A 207 13.95 12.00 5.60
N VAL A 208 14.64 12.73 4.73
CA VAL A 208 16.12 12.82 4.76
C VAL A 208 16.61 13.33 6.12
N THR A 209 15.86 14.23 6.75
CA THR A 209 16.17 14.72 8.09
C THR A 209 16.18 13.59 9.13
N VAL A 210 15.17 12.72 9.10
CA VAL A 210 15.08 11.58 10.02
C VAL A 210 16.17 10.53 9.71
N LEU A 211 16.45 10.28 8.42
CA LEU A 211 17.55 9.38 8.03
C LEU A 211 18.91 9.83 8.59
N ASN A 212 19.13 11.14 8.68
CA ASN A 212 20.36 11.71 9.23
C ASN A 212 20.35 11.88 10.77
N LYS A 213 19.18 11.74 11.41
CA LYS A 213 19.02 11.87 12.87
C LYS A 213 19.56 10.67 13.64
N TYR A 214 19.39 9.46 13.07
CA TYR A 214 19.75 8.22 13.72
C TYR A 214 20.82 7.48 12.92
N ASP A 215 21.77 6.89 13.63
CA ASP A 215 22.83 6.11 12.98
C ASP A 215 22.26 4.94 12.15
N ARG A 216 22.63 4.89 10.88
CA ARG A 216 22.29 3.83 9.91
C ARG A 216 20.77 3.53 9.82
N PHE A 217 19.92 4.51 10.08
CA PHE A 217 18.48 4.29 10.24
C PHE A 217 17.83 3.62 9.02
N GLY A 218 18.11 4.11 7.81
CA GLY A 218 17.55 3.54 6.59
C GLY A 218 17.99 2.09 6.35
N GLU A 219 19.24 1.76 6.63
CA GLU A 219 19.75 0.39 6.57
C GLU A 219 19.00 -0.52 7.56
N ARG A 220 18.83 -0.06 8.80
CA ARG A 220 18.14 -0.82 9.87
C ARG A 220 16.68 -1.09 9.53
N LEU A 221 15.96 -0.09 9.00
CA LEU A 221 14.57 -0.24 8.57
C LEU A 221 14.42 -1.25 7.42
N VAL A 222 15.25 -1.12 6.39
CA VAL A 222 15.19 -2.00 5.22
C VAL A 222 15.61 -3.42 5.59
N LEU A 223 16.63 -3.58 6.44
CA LEU A 223 17.06 -4.89 6.94
C LEU A 223 15.94 -5.58 7.72
N ALA A 224 15.30 -4.89 8.68
CA ALA A 224 14.18 -5.44 9.43
C ALA A 224 13.05 -5.90 8.50
N GLN A 225 12.64 -5.05 7.55
CA GLN A 225 11.58 -5.40 6.60
C GLN A 225 11.94 -6.64 5.76
N VAL A 226 13.18 -6.74 5.24
CA VAL A 226 13.65 -7.91 4.48
C VAL A 226 13.63 -9.18 5.33
N LEU A 227 14.09 -9.12 6.58
CA LEU A 227 14.08 -10.26 7.52
C LEU A 227 12.63 -10.70 7.83
N GLY A 228 11.73 -9.74 8.10
CA GLY A 228 10.32 -10.05 8.36
C GLY A 228 9.62 -10.67 7.16
N ILE A 229 9.88 -10.17 5.96
CA ILE A 229 9.35 -10.76 4.72
C ILE A 229 9.88 -12.19 4.52
N HIS A 230 11.18 -12.38 4.75
CA HIS A 230 11.78 -13.70 4.69
C HIS A 230 11.12 -14.65 5.69
N TYR A 231 10.98 -14.27 6.94
CA TYR A 231 10.33 -15.07 7.99
C TYR A 231 8.90 -15.44 7.60
N ALA A 232 8.08 -14.45 7.19
CA ALA A 232 6.71 -14.67 6.76
C ALA A 232 6.58 -15.72 5.65
N ARG A 233 7.53 -15.73 4.72
CA ARG A 233 7.50 -16.65 3.56
C ARG A 233 7.98 -18.05 3.88
N THR A 234 8.67 -18.23 4.97
CA THR A 234 9.43 -19.45 5.27
C THR A 234 9.02 -20.14 6.57
N HIS A 235 8.28 -19.44 7.44
CA HIS A 235 7.77 -19.94 8.71
C HIS A 235 6.24 -19.78 8.71
N ARG A 236 5.59 -20.63 7.89
CA ARG A 236 4.15 -20.50 7.62
C ARG A 236 3.32 -20.67 8.88
N GLU A 237 3.54 -21.74 9.62
CA GLU A 237 2.74 -22.08 10.80
C GLU A 237 2.85 -21.03 11.90
N GLU A 238 4.07 -20.54 12.15
CA GLU A 238 4.33 -19.48 13.12
C GLU A 238 3.71 -18.15 12.65
N THR A 239 3.81 -17.88 11.36
CA THR A 239 3.21 -16.68 10.77
C THR A 239 1.68 -16.73 10.87
N GLU A 240 1.04 -17.85 10.53
CA GLU A 240 -0.42 -18.03 10.66
C GLU A 240 -0.88 -17.83 12.11
N LYS A 241 -0.12 -18.34 13.09
CA LYS A 241 -0.40 -18.14 14.52
C LYS A 241 -0.32 -16.65 14.91
N LEU A 242 0.75 -15.95 14.53
CA LEU A 242 0.89 -14.52 14.79
C LEU A 242 -0.26 -13.71 14.20
N LEU A 243 -0.69 -14.05 12.98
CA LEU A 243 -1.81 -13.38 12.32
C LEU A 243 -3.15 -13.67 13.01
N GLU A 244 -3.34 -14.85 13.57
CA GLU A 244 -4.55 -15.17 14.33
C GLU A 244 -4.61 -14.39 15.63
N ASP A 245 -3.50 -14.32 16.37
CA ASP A 245 -3.37 -13.51 17.58
C ASP A 245 -3.61 -12.00 17.26
N LEU A 246 -3.12 -11.51 16.14
CA LEU A 246 -3.38 -10.15 15.66
C LEU A 246 -4.86 -9.90 15.44
N LYS A 247 -5.57 -10.78 14.73
CA LYS A 247 -7.00 -10.63 14.45
C LYS A 247 -7.86 -10.61 15.70
N GLN A 248 -7.44 -11.29 16.77
CA GLN A 248 -8.16 -11.28 18.05
C GLN A 248 -8.02 -9.93 18.76
N ARG A 249 -6.85 -9.28 18.64
CA ARG A 249 -6.58 -7.98 19.27
C ARG A 249 -7.08 -6.80 18.44
N GLU A 250 -6.99 -6.93 17.10
CA GLU A 250 -7.28 -5.87 16.13
C GLU A 250 -8.43 -6.32 15.20
N PRO A 251 -9.69 -6.02 15.55
CA PRO A 251 -10.84 -6.42 14.73
C PRO A 251 -10.79 -5.94 13.29
N GLU A 252 -10.17 -4.79 13.02
CA GLU A 252 -9.98 -4.21 11.70
C GLU A 252 -9.03 -5.03 10.82
N ALA A 253 -8.16 -5.83 11.43
CA ALA A 253 -7.25 -6.74 10.74
C ALA A 253 -7.88 -8.10 10.37
N ARG A 254 -9.18 -8.35 10.66
CA ARG A 254 -9.84 -9.65 10.42
C ARG A 254 -9.76 -10.16 8.99
N GLY A 255 -9.69 -9.26 8.01
CA GLY A 255 -9.56 -9.61 6.60
C GLY A 255 -8.16 -10.05 6.16
N VAL A 256 -7.18 -10.02 7.06
CA VAL A 256 -5.79 -10.38 6.77
C VAL A 256 -5.64 -11.90 6.79
N SER A 257 -4.80 -12.42 5.90
CA SER A 257 -4.47 -13.84 5.79
C SER A 257 -2.98 -14.05 5.55
N TYR A 258 -2.50 -15.28 5.71
CA TYR A 258 -1.13 -15.64 5.37
C TYR A 258 -0.74 -15.15 3.97
N ASN A 259 -1.64 -15.28 2.99
CA ASN A 259 -1.38 -14.83 1.63
C ASN A 259 -1.09 -13.33 1.51
N SER A 260 -1.51 -12.50 2.46
CA SER A 260 -1.22 -11.05 2.42
C SER A 260 0.26 -10.75 2.70
N VAL A 261 0.94 -11.61 3.47
CA VAL A 261 2.38 -11.46 3.78
C VAL A 261 3.27 -12.35 2.92
N ALA A 262 2.82 -13.56 2.58
CA ALA A 262 3.57 -14.49 1.73
C ALA A 262 3.82 -13.95 0.30
N LYS A 263 2.95 -13.03 -0.17
CA LYS A 263 3.08 -12.37 -1.48
C LYS A 263 4.04 -11.17 -1.49
N LEU A 264 4.51 -10.72 -0.34
CA LEU A 264 5.46 -9.62 -0.27
C LEU A 264 6.75 -10.02 -1.01
N LEU A 265 7.34 -9.07 -1.70
CA LEU A 265 8.54 -9.30 -2.52
C LEU A 265 9.76 -9.58 -1.63
N ALA A 266 10.49 -10.65 -1.90
CA ALA A 266 11.74 -10.99 -1.20
C ALA A 266 12.77 -9.85 -1.31
N LYS A 267 12.83 -9.20 -2.46
CA LYS A 267 13.59 -7.98 -2.73
C LYS A 267 12.59 -6.86 -2.96
N PRO A 268 12.27 -6.03 -1.94
CA PRO A 268 11.17 -5.07 -1.98
C PRO A 268 11.49 -3.81 -2.81
N TYR A 269 11.94 -3.98 -4.06
CA TYR A 269 12.11 -2.90 -5.02
C TYR A 269 10.76 -2.41 -5.55
N PRO A 270 10.59 -1.10 -5.74
CA PRO A 270 9.45 -0.57 -6.47
C PRO A 270 9.53 -0.99 -7.95
N ASP A 271 8.41 -1.47 -8.48
CA ASP A 271 8.26 -1.72 -9.92
C ASP A 271 8.11 -0.38 -10.66
N HIS A 272 8.78 -0.23 -11.80
CA HIS A 272 8.81 1.02 -12.55
C HIS A 272 7.42 1.47 -13.05
N GLN A 273 6.58 0.52 -13.50
CA GLN A 273 5.22 0.84 -13.95
C GLN A 273 4.32 1.19 -12.77
N ALA A 274 4.51 0.53 -11.63
CA ALA A 274 3.79 0.85 -10.40
C ALA A 274 4.14 2.25 -9.88
N VAL A 275 5.41 2.64 -9.97
CA VAL A 275 5.87 4.01 -9.67
C VAL A 275 5.24 5.01 -10.63
N ALA A 276 5.25 4.71 -11.94
CA ALA A 276 4.65 5.59 -12.95
C ALA A 276 3.14 5.80 -12.72
N ASN A 277 2.41 4.76 -12.34
CA ASN A 277 0.98 4.84 -12.05
C ASN A 277 0.69 5.64 -10.77
N ALA A 278 1.44 5.42 -9.69
CA ALA A 278 1.31 6.21 -8.46
C ALA A 278 1.61 7.71 -8.73
N TYR A 279 2.67 7.99 -9.47
CA TYR A 279 3.03 9.34 -9.90
C TYR A 279 1.96 9.97 -10.80
N ARG A 280 1.41 9.21 -11.77
CA ARG A 280 0.32 9.67 -12.64
C ARG A 280 -0.89 10.13 -11.83
N LEU A 281 -1.31 9.36 -10.83
CA LEU A 281 -2.41 9.73 -9.92
C LEU A 281 -2.07 11.01 -9.16
N CYS A 282 -0.86 11.17 -8.67
CA CYS A 282 -0.43 12.40 -8.02
C CYS A 282 -0.55 13.60 -8.97
N CYS A 283 0.00 13.49 -10.19
CA CYS A 283 0.00 14.56 -11.18
C CYS A 283 -1.40 14.97 -11.66
N MET A 284 -2.37 14.07 -11.60
CA MET A 284 -3.77 14.40 -11.95
C MET A 284 -4.40 15.38 -10.96
N LYS A 285 -3.97 15.33 -9.69
CA LYS A 285 -4.49 16.16 -8.61
C LYS A 285 -3.58 17.33 -8.25
N ALA A 286 -2.29 17.12 -8.29
CA ALA A 286 -1.25 18.09 -7.96
C ALA A 286 -0.33 18.25 -9.19
N PRO A 287 -0.70 19.12 -10.15
CA PRO A 287 0.05 19.29 -11.41
C PRO A 287 1.53 19.66 -11.20
N GLU A 288 1.86 20.32 -10.08
CA GLU A 288 3.24 20.64 -9.70
C GLU A 288 4.14 19.40 -9.55
N ALA A 289 3.57 18.24 -9.28
CA ALA A 289 4.33 16.99 -9.23
C ALA A 289 5.04 16.68 -10.56
N LYS A 290 4.59 17.23 -11.69
CA LYS A 290 5.22 17.08 -13.00
C LYS A 290 6.60 17.73 -13.12
N GLU A 291 6.94 18.62 -12.18
CA GLU A 291 8.24 19.31 -12.14
C GLU A 291 9.39 18.39 -11.68
N VAL A 292 9.08 17.21 -11.15
CA VAL A 292 10.08 16.26 -10.66
C VAL A 292 9.96 14.90 -11.33
N SER A 293 11.09 14.18 -11.37
CA SER A 293 11.08 12.78 -11.81
C SER A 293 10.33 11.90 -10.81
N PRO A 294 9.55 10.89 -11.26
CA PRO A 294 8.93 9.93 -10.37
C PRO A 294 9.94 9.14 -9.51
N LEU A 295 11.21 9.09 -9.92
CA LEU A 295 12.28 8.46 -9.15
C LEU A 295 12.79 9.33 -8.00
N ALA A 296 12.50 10.63 -7.99
CA ALA A 296 13.01 11.56 -6.97
C ALA A 296 12.47 11.28 -5.56
N LEU A 297 11.36 10.54 -5.44
CA LEU A 297 10.83 10.08 -4.16
C LEU A 297 11.61 8.90 -3.57
N TRP A 298 12.36 8.14 -4.38
CA TRP A 298 12.89 6.82 -4.00
C TRP A 298 14.39 6.86 -3.68
N ASP A 299 14.73 6.49 -2.46
CA ASP A 299 16.12 6.24 -2.04
C ASP A 299 16.30 4.74 -1.81
N LEU A 300 16.80 4.05 -2.82
CA LEU A 300 16.94 2.59 -2.81
C LEU A 300 18.36 2.12 -2.48
N HIS A 301 19.26 3.02 -2.08
CA HIS A 301 20.67 2.64 -1.87
C HIS A 301 20.84 1.64 -0.73
N PHE A 302 20.05 1.73 0.35
CA PHE A 302 20.09 0.77 1.47
C PHE A 302 19.69 -0.63 1.03
N LEU A 303 18.59 -0.74 0.27
CA LEU A 303 18.13 -2.02 -0.27
C LEU A 303 19.16 -2.58 -1.26
N ARG A 304 19.73 -1.73 -2.11
CA ARG A 304 20.74 -2.13 -3.09
C ARG A 304 22.04 -2.62 -2.41
N GLN A 305 22.45 -2.02 -1.32
CA GLN A 305 23.60 -2.49 -0.54
C GLN A 305 23.37 -3.90 0.02
N LEU A 306 22.20 -4.18 0.59
CA LEU A 306 21.83 -5.52 1.06
C LEU A 306 21.82 -6.53 -0.09
N ASP A 307 21.21 -6.18 -1.22
CA ASP A 307 21.09 -7.04 -2.39
C ASP A 307 22.47 -7.32 -3.02
N ASN A 308 23.26 -6.30 -3.29
CA ASN A 308 24.59 -6.42 -3.89
C ASN A 308 25.58 -7.22 -3.00
N SER A 309 25.36 -7.24 -1.69
CA SER A 309 26.15 -8.09 -0.80
C SER A 309 25.80 -9.58 -0.90
N GLY A 310 24.74 -9.93 -1.68
CA GLY A 310 24.18 -11.27 -1.76
C GLY A 310 23.44 -11.70 -0.49
N PHE A 311 23.20 -10.78 0.46
CA PHE A 311 22.57 -11.13 1.72
C PHE A 311 21.15 -11.66 1.53
N ILE A 312 20.35 -11.00 0.71
CA ILE A 312 18.94 -11.39 0.48
C ILE A 312 18.88 -12.77 -0.18
N ASP A 313 19.76 -13.04 -1.15
CA ASP A 313 19.78 -14.35 -1.84
C ASP A 313 20.17 -15.46 -0.87
N ARG A 314 21.19 -15.24 -0.03
CA ARG A 314 21.61 -16.24 1.00
C ARG A 314 20.51 -16.57 2.02
N LEU A 315 19.58 -15.67 2.31
CA LEU A 315 18.42 -15.98 3.16
C LEU A 315 17.54 -17.09 2.59
N TYR A 316 17.52 -17.24 1.24
CA TYR A 316 16.71 -18.22 0.53
C TYR A 316 17.51 -19.43 0.01
N GLU A 317 18.85 -19.44 0.18
CA GLU A 317 19.69 -20.59 -0.16
C GLU A 317 19.42 -21.77 0.80
N GLY A 318 19.34 -22.98 0.24
CA GLY A 318 19.19 -24.21 1.06
C GLY A 318 17.74 -24.63 1.35
N ARG A 319 16.79 -24.20 0.56
CA ARG A 319 15.36 -24.56 0.67
C ARG A 319 14.86 -25.35 -0.50
#